data_b2a98b670f0ff897750f2d7743160617
#
_entry.id   b2a98b670f0ff897750f2d7743160617
#
_cell.length_a   1.000
_cell.length_b   1.000
_cell.length_c   1.000
_cell.angle_alpha   90.00
_cell.angle_beta   90.00
_cell.angle_gamma   90.00
#
_symmetry.space_group_name_H-M   'P 1'
#
loop_
_entity.id
_entity.type
_entity.pdbx_description
1 polymer ?
#
loop_
_entity_poly.entity_id
_entity_poly.type
_entity_poly.pdbx_seq_one_letter_code
_entity_poly.pdbx_strand_id
1 'polypeptide(L)' 'MAKDSKDIENIKLAIQKKEHAIERYSDQIKALSDPKINALLEGVLHNEMRHKGELDEQLSRLSV' A
#
# COMPACT_ATOMS: atom_id res chain seq x y z
N MET A 1 -13.20 12.70 19.86
CA MET A 1 -12.66 11.73 20.82
C MET A 1 -11.23 11.42 20.51
N ALA A 2 -10.41 11.34 21.55
CA ALA A 2 -8.97 11.12 21.39
C ALA A 2 -8.62 9.79 20.73
N LYS A 3 -9.48 8.79 20.86
CA LYS A 3 -9.25 7.47 20.27
C LYS A 3 -9.09 7.53 18.75
N ASP A 4 -9.79 8.47 18.12
CA ASP A 4 -9.78 8.53 16.66
C ASP A 4 -8.47 9.09 16.12
N SER A 5 -7.81 9.95 16.88
CA SER A 5 -6.50 10.49 16.49
C SER A 5 -5.46 9.40 16.35
N LYS A 6 -5.46 8.46 17.30
CA LYS A 6 -4.50 7.37 17.28
C LYS A 6 -4.73 6.44 16.11
N ASP A 7 -6.00 6.12 15.84
CA ASP A 7 -6.35 5.27 14.73
C ASP A 7 -5.98 5.94 13.40
N ILE A 8 -6.26 7.22 13.28
CA ILE A 8 -5.91 8.00 12.09
C ILE A 8 -4.40 7.97 11.85
N GLU A 9 -3.61 8.19 12.89
CA GLU A 9 -2.16 8.16 12.76
C GLU A 9 -1.64 6.78 12.34
N ASN A 10 -2.20 5.73 12.93
CA ASN A 10 -1.79 4.36 12.59
C ASN A 10 -2.14 4.01 11.15
N ILE A 11 -3.30 4.46 10.67
CA ILE A 11 -3.69 4.22 9.29
C ILE A 11 -2.78 4.99 8.34
N LYS A 12 -2.44 6.23 8.65
CA LYS A 12 -1.51 7.02 7.84
C LYS A 12 -0.15 6.35 7.73
N LEU A 13 0.35 5.79 8.83
CA LEU A 13 1.61 5.05 8.81
C LEU A 13 1.51 3.80 7.95
N ALA A 14 0.40 3.08 8.05
CA ALA A 14 0.21 1.89 7.23
C ALA A 14 0.17 2.25 5.74
N ILE A 15 -0.49 3.34 5.38
CA ILE A 15 -0.54 3.83 4.01
C ILE A 15 0.86 4.17 3.51
N GLN A 16 1.66 4.84 4.34
CA GLN A 16 3.02 5.20 4.00
C GLN A 16 3.87 3.96 3.70
N LYS A 17 3.74 2.94 4.54
CA LYS A 17 4.47 1.68 4.34
C LYS A 17 4.03 0.98 3.05
N LYS A 18 2.75 1.03 2.72
CA LYS A 18 2.24 0.46 1.48
C LYS A 18 2.78 1.22 0.27
N GLU A 19 2.85 2.54 0.35
CA GLU A 19 3.40 3.35 -0.72
C GLU A 19 4.86 3.01 -0.98
N HIS A 20 5.66 2.82 0.08
CA HIS A 20 7.05 2.42 -0.06
C HIS A 20 7.18 1.02 -0.67
N ALA A 21 6.30 0.10 -0.28
CA ALA A 21 6.30 -1.25 -0.83
C ALA A 21 5.96 -1.23 -2.32
N ILE A 22 4.95 -0.45 -2.70
CA ILE A 22 4.53 -0.29 -4.09
C ILE A 22 5.69 0.23 -4.93
N GLU A 23 6.40 1.23 -4.43
CA GLU A 23 7.55 1.81 -5.10
C GLU A 23 8.65 0.77 -5.30
N ARG A 24 8.98 0.01 -4.26
CA ARG A 24 10.01 -1.02 -4.33
C ARG A 24 9.67 -2.13 -5.30
N TYR A 25 8.43 -2.61 -5.27
CA TYR A 25 8.01 -3.66 -6.21
C TYR A 25 8.01 -3.15 -7.64
N SER A 26 7.58 -1.91 -7.86
CA SER A 26 7.64 -1.30 -9.18
C SER A 26 9.07 -1.25 -9.71
N ASP A 27 10.01 -0.86 -8.86
CA ASP A 27 11.42 -0.79 -9.24
C ASP A 27 11.99 -2.18 -9.53
N GLN A 28 11.61 -3.17 -8.71
CA GLN A 28 12.07 -4.54 -8.91
C GLN A 28 11.56 -5.11 -10.23
N ILE A 29 10.32 -4.85 -10.57
CA ILE A 29 9.74 -5.32 -11.83
C ILE A 29 10.51 -4.74 -13.01
N LYS A 30 10.89 -3.48 -12.93
CA LYS A 30 11.66 -2.83 -14.00
C LYS A 30 13.07 -3.41 -14.13
N ALA A 31 13.64 -3.87 -13.01
CA ALA A 31 15.01 -4.38 -12.99
C ALA A 31 15.13 -5.86 -13.39
N LEU A 32 14.04 -6.61 -13.30
CA LEU A 32 14.04 -8.04 -13.57
C LEU A 32 13.58 -8.31 -15.00
N SER A 33 14.24 -9.27 -15.64
CA SER A 33 13.89 -9.66 -17.00
C SER A 33 13.15 -11.00 -17.11
N ASP A 34 13.05 -11.74 -15.99
CA ASP A 34 12.34 -13.01 -15.97
C ASP A 34 10.83 -12.77 -15.96
N PRO A 35 10.11 -13.20 -17.03
CA PRO A 35 8.67 -12.91 -17.11
C PRO A 35 7.84 -13.60 -16.03
N LYS A 36 8.28 -14.76 -15.53
CA LYS A 36 7.54 -15.46 -14.48
C LYS A 36 7.64 -14.73 -13.15
N ILE A 37 8.84 -14.26 -12.82
CA ILE A 37 9.05 -13.50 -11.60
C ILE A 37 8.35 -12.15 -11.70
N ASN A 38 8.41 -11.50 -12.85
CA ASN A 38 7.71 -10.24 -13.05
C ASN A 38 6.21 -10.39 -12.87
N ALA A 39 5.61 -11.46 -13.41
CA ALA A 39 4.18 -11.69 -13.25
C ALA A 39 3.81 -11.89 -11.77
N LEU A 40 4.64 -12.62 -11.05
CA LEU A 40 4.43 -12.83 -9.62
C LEU A 40 4.49 -11.52 -8.85
N LEU A 41 5.50 -10.70 -9.13
CA LEU A 41 5.67 -9.41 -8.47
C LEU A 41 4.55 -8.44 -8.83
N GLU A 42 4.07 -8.48 -10.07
CA GLU A 42 2.92 -7.66 -10.47
C GLU A 42 1.68 -8.01 -9.67
N GLY A 43 1.46 -9.31 -9.42
CA GLY A 43 0.35 -9.75 -8.57
C GLY A 43 0.47 -9.21 -7.15
N VAL A 44 1.67 -9.26 -6.59
CA VAL A 44 1.93 -8.71 -5.25
C VAL A 44 1.71 -7.20 -5.26
N LEU A 45 2.19 -6.52 -6.30
CA LEU A 45 2.03 -5.07 -6.44
C LEU A 45 0.55 -4.69 -6.47
N HIS A 46 -0.25 -5.38 -7.25
CA HIS A 46 -1.67 -5.10 -7.32
C HIS A 46 -2.37 -5.31 -5.98
N ASN A 47 -1.97 -6.34 -5.23
CA ASN A 47 -2.51 -6.56 -3.90
C ASN A 47 -2.15 -5.41 -2.95
N GLU A 48 -0.92 -4.92 -3.02
CA GLU A 48 -0.50 -3.78 -2.20
C GLU A 48 -1.29 -2.52 -2.55
N MET A 49 -1.53 -2.29 -3.83
CA MET A 49 -2.32 -1.15 -4.28
C MET A 49 -3.77 -1.23 -3.80
N ARG A 50 -4.34 -2.42 -3.84
CA ARG A 50 -5.70 -2.63 -3.34
C ARG A 50 -5.78 -2.38 -1.84
N HIS A 51 -4.82 -2.90 -1.08
CA HIS A 51 -4.76 -2.68 0.37
C HIS A 51 -4.62 -1.19 0.69
N LYS A 52 -3.78 -0.50 -0.07
CA LYS A 52 -3.62 0.94 0.12
C LYS A 52 -4.95 1.66 -0.11
N GLY A 53 -5.68 1.29 -1.16
CA GLY A 53 -6.99 1.86 -1.44
C GLY A 53 -8.00 1.64 -0.31
N GLU A 54 -7.97 0.43 0.26
CA GLU A 54 -8.83 0.10 1.40
C GLU A 54 -8.49 0.94 2.62
N LEU A 55 -7.19 1.16 2.86
CA LEU A 55 -6.74 1.99 3.96
C LEU A 55 -7.12 3.46 3.74
N ASP A 56 -6.97 3.95 2.52
CA ASP A 56 -7.39 5.31 2.16
C ASP A 56 -8.88 5.51 2.43
N GLU A 57 -9.68 4.52 2.13
CA GLU A 57 -11.11 4.55 2.36
C GLU A 57 -11.42 4.62 3.86
N GLN A 58 -10.73 3.83 4.67
CA GLN A 58 -10.90 3.86 6.12
C GLN A 58 -10.47 5.21 6.68
N LEU A 59 -9.38 5.78 6.18
CA LEU A 59 -8.92 7.09 6.60
C LEU A 59 -9.97 8.15 6.31
N SER A 60 -10.59 8.12 5.15
CA SER A 60 -11.66 9.04 4.79
C SER A 60 -12.83 8.96 5.77
N ARG A 61 -13.22 7.75 6.14
CA ARG A 61 -14.32 7.54 7.08
C ARG A 61 -14.01 8.11 8.45
N LEU A 62 -12.77 7.96 8.90
CA LEU A 62 -12.38 8.45 10.23
C LEU A 62 -12.13 9.94 10.27
N SER A 63 -11.89 10.55 9.13
CA SER A 63 -11.57 11.98 9.03
C SER A 63 -12.78 12.87 8.86
N VAL A 64 -13.94 12.31 8.73
CA VAL A 64 -15.19 13.06 8.52
C VAL A 64 -15.69 13.72 9.79
#